data_f45569a570ec6b981b63e79e8db55dfb
#
_entry.id   f45569a570ec6b981b63e79e8db55dfb
#
_cell.length_a   1.000
_cell.length_b   1.000
_cell.length_c   1.000
_cell.angle_alpha   90.00
_cell.angle_beta   90.00
_cell.angle_gamma   90.00
#
_symmetry.space_group_name_H-M   'P 1'
#
loop_
_entity.id
_entity.type
_entity.pdbx_description
1 polymer ?
#
loop_
_entity_poly.entity_id
_entity_poly.type
_entity_poly.pdbx_seq_one_letter_code
_entity_poly.pdbx_strand_id
1 'polypeptide(L)'
;MANKKSKLPLEEWKANIDFMSYEELQRCIADPCYYPEYLEYAKSRLAQLESDMAHVYEVFIKTLKKRRIKYELGEDKEKISFTYNRKRFWAELDCECDFVIIHSLHDIFIDKDDGDKLTRLRNAVNEINKICGVNTIYEEYEEEGYFFVISSATIFFISENPNFESEFNMTLQSCLTARDLLKRLMKRIHNKRDRLDG
;
A
#
# COMPACT_ATOMS: atom_id res chain seq x y z
N MET A 1 13.43 -5.73 -43.99
CA MET A 1 12.21 -4.88 -44.01
C MET A 1 11.45 -5.16 -42.73
N ALA A 2 11.40 -4.20 -41.80
CA ALA A 2 10.61 -4.35 -40.62
C ALA A 2 9.12 -4.40 -41.00
N ASN A 3 8.43 -5.49 -40.64
CA ASN A 3 6.99 -5.59 -40.80
C ASN A 3 6.35 -4.50 -39.95
N LYS A 4 5.90 -3.40 -40.58
CA LYS A 4 5.07 -2.41 -39.90
C LYS A 4 3.82 -3.13 -39.40
N LYS A 5 3.56 -3.13 -38.11
CA LYS A 5 2.30 -3.61 -37.57
C LYS A 5 1.13 -2.94 -38.31
N SER A 6 0.06 -3.67 -38.57
CA SER A 6 -1.11 -3.15 -39.29
C SER A 6 -1.58 -1.84 -38.63
N LYS A 7 -1.87 -0.83 -39.44
CA LYS A 7 -2.30 0.48 -38.97
C LYS A 7 -3.71 0.36 -38.41
N LEU A 8 -3.83 0.32 -37.07
CA LEU A 8 -5.12 0.54 -36.42
C LEU A 8 -5.57 2.00 -36.61
N PRO A 9 -6.87 2.29 -36.65
CA PRO A 9 -7.34 3.66 -36.58
C PRO A 9 -6.72 4.39 -35.38
N LEU A 10 -6.33 5.64 -35.57
CA LEU A 10 -5.65 6.41 -34.51
C LEU A 10 -6.44 6.48 -33.20
N GLU A 11 -7.77 6.60 -33.31
CA GLU A 11 -8.63 6.66 -32.11
C GLU A 11 -8.70 5.34 -31.32
N GLU A 12 -8.70 4.20 -32.01
CA GLU A 12 -8.63 2.89 -31.35
C GLU A 12 -7.26 2.69 -30.68
N TRP A 13 -6.21 3.20 -31.31
CA TRP A 13 -4.87 3.11 -30.76
C TRP A 13 -4.71 4.02 -29.53
N LYS A 14 -5.25 5.24 -29.55
CA LYS A 14 -5.28 6.15 -28.42
C LYS A 14 -6.01 5.51 -27.23
N ALA A 15 -7.18 4.92 -27.47
CA ALA A 15 -7.92 4.22 -26.42
C ALA A 15 -7.09 3.10 -25.75
N ASN A 16 -6.28 2.36 -26.54
CA ASN A 16 -5.37 1.36 -25.98
C ASN A 16 -4.24 2.00 -25.14
N ILE A 17 -3.68 3.10 -25.60
CA ILE A 17 -2.59 3.83 -24.93
C ILE A 17 -3.07 4.42 -23.59
N ASP A 18 -4.32 4.87 -23.51
CA ASP A 18 -4.87 5.46 -22.28
C ASP A 18 -4.97 4.47 -21.12
N PHE A 19 -4.99 3.16 -21.44
CA PHE A 19 -5.00 2.07 -20.44
C PHE A 19 -3.63 1.45 -20.17
N MET A 20 -2.57 1.89 -20.87
CA MET A 20 -1.23 1.38 -20.66
C MET A 20 -0.63 1.92 -19.35
N SER A 21 0.03 1.05 -18.62
CA SER A 21 0.85 1.42 -17.47
C SER A 21 2.09 2.23 -17.90
N TYR A 22 2.72 2.87 -16.91
CA TYR A 22 3.96 3.61 -17.15
C TYR A 22 5.03 2.79 -17.86
N GLU A 23 5.27 1.55 -17.42
CA GLU A 23 6.27 0.65 -18.05
C GLU A 23 5.87 0.24 -19.48
N GLU A 24 4.58 0.01 -19.71
CA GLU A 24 4.08 -0.34 -21.06
C GLU A 24 4.24 0.82 -22.02
N LEU A 25 3.98 2.05 -21.60
CA LEU A 25 4.22 3.26 -22.38
C LEU A 25 5.70 3.43 -22.72
N GLN A 26 6.60 3.24 -21.75
CA GLN A 26 8.03 3.30 -21.99
C GLN A 26 8.47 2.26 -23.05
N ARG A 27 7.98 1.02 -22.93
CA ARG A 27 8.24 -0.03 -23.92
C ARG A 27 7.69 0.31 -25.31
N CYS A 28 6.48 0.88 -25.35
CA CYS A 28 5.87 1.32 -26.60
C CYS A 28 6.70 2.44 -27.29
N ILE A 29 7.16 3.42 -26.51
CA ILE A 29 7.97 4.54 -27.02
C ILE A 29 9.33 4.07 -27.52
N ALA A 30 9.91 3.04 -26.90
CA ALA A 30 11.20 2.47 -27.28
C ALA A 30 11.11 1.57 -28.54
N ASP A 31 9.92 1.15 -28.98
CA ASP A 31 9.74 0.27 -30.13
C ASP A 31 9.73 1.09 -31.45
N PRO A 32 10.76 0.94 -32.29
CA PRO A 32 10.87 1.70 -33.55
C PRO A 32 9.83 1.31 -34.62
N CYS A 33 9.01 0.29 -34.38
CA CYS A 33 8.02 -0.21 -35.32
C CYS A 33 6.71 0.60 -35.32
N TYR A 34 6.51 1.53 -34.40
CA TYR A 34 5.31 2.36 -34.36
C TYR A 34 5.39 3.57 -35.26
N TYR A 35 4.23 4.07 -35.66
CA TYR A 35 4.13 5.29 -36.47
C TYR A 35 4.44 6.53 -35.63
N PRO A 36 5.04 7.60 -36.21
CA PRO A 36 5.41 8.80 -35.45
C PRO A 36 4.25 9.45 -34.65
N GLU A 37 3.07 9.52 -35.29
CA GLU A 37 1.87 10.08 -34.66
C GLU A 37 1.43 9.29 -33.39
N TYR A 38 1.67 7.99 -33.34
CA TYR A 38 1.38 7.13 -32.20
C TYR A 38 2.40 7.35 -31.09
N LEU A 39 3.66 7.46 -31.46
CA LEU A 39 4.74 7.73 -30.50
C LEU A 39 4.57 9.10 -29.83
N GLU A 40 4.14 10.12 -30.57
CA GLU A 40 3.88 11.43 -29.99
C GLU A 40 2.74 11.41 -28.97
N TYR A 41 1.66 10.66 -29.26
CA TYR A 41 0.58 10.50 -28.29
C TYR A 41 1.04 9.70 -27.05
N ALA A 42 1.78 8.61 -27.23
CA ALA A 42 2.33 7.84 -26.12
C ALA A 42 3.26 8.67 -25.22
N LYS A 43 4.12 9.50 -25.82
CA LYS A 43 4.98 10.45 -25.07
C LYS A 43 4.16 11.47 -24.30
N SER A 44 3.11 12.03 -24.91
CA SER A 44 2.23 12.98 -24.23
C SER A 44 1.53 12.33 -23.04
N ARG A 45 1.05 11.09 -23.21
CA ARG A 45 0.42 10.33 -22.12
C ARG A 45 1.40 10.00 -21.01
N LEU A 46 2.63 9.59 -21.36
CA LEU A 46 3.69 9.34 -20.38
C LEU A 46 4.01 10.59 -19.55
N ALA A 47 4.17 11.75 -20.20
CA ALA A 47 4.43 13.01 -19.52
C ALA A 47 3.26 13.42 -18.58
N GLN A 48 2.01 13.13 -19.00
CA GLN A 48 0.85 13.36 -18.13
C GLN A 48 0.90 12.46 -16.88
N LEU A 49 1.16 11.15 -17.07
CA LEU A 49 1.31 10.23 -15.92
C LEU A 49 2.43 10.67 -14.97
N GLU A 50 3.59 11.06 -15.50
CA GLU A 50 4.69 11.57 -14.68
C GLU A 50 4.29 12.80 -13.84
N SER A 51 3.48 13.70 -14.42
CA SER A 51 2.95 14.86 -13.71
C SER A 51 1.96 14.46 -12.61
N ASP A 52 1.05 13.53 -12.90
CA ASP A 52 0.04 13.03 -11.97
C ASP A 52 0.71 12.28 -10.81
N MET A 53 1.69 11.40 -11.11
CA MET A 53 2.49 10.70 -10.13
C MET A 53 3.24 11.65 -9.18
N ALA A 54 3.86 12.71 -9.76
CA ALA A 54 4.52 13.74 -8.96
C ALA A 54 3.54 14.46 -8.03
N HIS A 55 2.33 14.72 -8.49
CA HIS A 55 1.29 15.38 -7.70
C HIS A 55 0.83 14.52 -6.52
N VAL A 56 0.54 13.24 -6.74
CA VAL A 56 0.19 12.26 -5.67
C VAL A 56 1.26 12.26 -4.59
N TYR A 57 2.52 12.12 -5.00
CA TYR A 57 3.67 12.15 -4.09
C TYR A 57 3.74 13.45 -3.28
N GLU A 58 3.58 14.60 -3.93
CA GLU A 58 3.62 15.90 -3.27
C GLU A 58 2.51 16.08 -2.25
N VAL A 59 1.28 15.66 -2.55
CA VAL A 59 0.13 15.71 -1.64
C VAL A 59 0.41 14.89 -0.38
N PHE A 60 0.94 13.67 -0.55
CA PHE A 60 1.29 12.82 0.58
C PHE A 60 2.39 13.43 1.46
N ILE A 61 3.49 13.84 0.85
CA ILE A 61 4.61 14.48 1.56
C ILE A 61 4.19 15.78 2.27
N LYS A 62 3.37 16.60 1.61
CA LYS A 62 2.81 17.83 2.20
C LYS A 62 1.99 17.51 3.44
N THR A 63 1.21 16.44 3.41
CA THR A 63 0.43 15.99 4.56
C THR A 63 1.32 15.56 5.73
N LEU A 64 2.37 14.79 5.49
CA LEU A 64 3.35 14.41 6.52
C LEU A 64 4.01 15.66 7.15
N LYS A 65 4.47 16.60 6.30
CA LYS A 65 5.10 17.86 6.75
C LYS A 65 4.16 18.72 7.56
N LYS A 66 2.92 18.92 7.10
CA LYS A 66 1.89 19.71 7.81
C LYS A 66 1.62 19.16 9.20
N ARG A 67 1.63 17.83 9.34
CA ARG A 67 1.44 17.11 10.61
C ARG A 67 2.71 16.97 11.44
N ARG A 68 3.84 17.48 10.98
CA ARG A 68 5.16 17.35 11.62
C ARG A 68 5.56 15.90 11.88
N ILE A 69 5.13 14.99 11.01
CA ILE A 69 5.51 13.59 11.04
C ILE A 69 6.88 13.44 10.40
N LYS A 70 7.84 12.87 11.14
CA LYS A 70 9.17 12.53 10.60
C LYS A 70 9.06 11.33 9.70
N TYR A 71 9.67 11.40 8.51
CA TYR A 71 9.65 10.37 7.52
C TYR A 71 11.02 10.17 6.86
N GLU A 72 11.21 9.00 6.28
CA GLU A 72 12.38 8.59 5.49
C GLU A 72 11.86 8.02 4.18
N LEU A 73 12.52 8.36 3.08
CA LEU A 73 12.18 7.90 1.74
C LEU A 73 12.92 6.60 1.47
N GLY A 74 12.22 5.61 0.86
CA GLY A 74 12.84 4.44 0.27
C GLY A 74 13.67 4.80 -0.98
N GLU A 75 14.39 3.83 -1.50
CA GLU A 75 15.24 4.02 -2.69
C GLU A 75 14.41 4.39 -3.94
N ASP A 76 13.25 3.79 -4.08
CA ASP A 76 12.30 3.97 -5.18
C ASP A 76 11.33 5.17 -5.01
N LYS A 77 11.41 5.87 -3.88
CA LYS A 77 10.51 6.97 -3.46
C LYS A 77 9.03 6.57 -3.29
N GLU A 78 8.60 5.41 -3.75
CA GLU A 78 7.23 4.92 -3.58
C GLU A 78 7.00 4.38 -2.18
N LYS A 79 8.06 3.95 -1.50
CA LYS A 79 8.04 3.54 -0.09
C LYS A 79 8.50 4.65 0.82
N ILE A 80 7.65 5.02 1.76
CA ILE A 80 7.92 6.08 2.73
C ILE A 80 7.71 5.55 4.13
N SER A 81 8.79 5.45 4.89
CA SER A 81 8.73 5.06 6.30
C SER A 81 8.53 6.27 7.18
N PHE A 82 7.68 6.17 8.20
CA PHE A 82 7.43 7.26 9.13
C PHE A 82 7.06 6.77 10.53
N THR A 83 7.14 7.69 11.50
CA THR A 83 6.79 7.40 12.89
C THR A 83 5.62 8.27 13.33
N TYR A 84 4.53 7.63 13.81
CA TYR A 84 3.37 8.29 14.38
C TYR A 84 3.03 7.68 15.75
N ASN A 85 2.82 8.50 16.77
CA ASN A 85 2.60 8.06 18.16
C ASN A 85 3.63 7.02 18.64
N ARG A 86 4.92 7.24 18.34
CA ARG A 86 6.04 6.34 18.67
C ARG A 86 5.93 4.93 18.04
N LYS A 87 5.15 4.79 16.98
CA LYS A 87 4.99 3.54 16.24
C LYS A 87 5.46 3.71 14.82
N ARG A 88 6.03 2.65 14.27
CA ARG A 88 6.51 2.62 12.89
C ARG A 88 5.36 2.31 11.95
N PHE A 89 5.30 3.07 10.90
CA PHE A 89 4.44 2.91 9.75
C PHE A 89 5.27 2.97 8.50
N TRP A 90 4.74 2.43 7.43
CA TRP A 90 5.20 2.77 6.11
C TRP A 90 4.01 2.94 5.17
N ALA A 91 4.24 3.71 4.13
CA ALA A 91 3.30 3.94 3.06
C ALA A 91 3.89 3.40 1.77
N GLU A 92 3.08 2.77 0.96
CA GLU A 92 3.38 2.41 -0.42
C GLU A 92 2.44 3.23 -1.30
N LEU A 93 3.03 4.13 -2.12
CA LEU A 93 2.28 4.97 -3.04
C LEU A 93 2.21 4.28 -4.39
N ASP A 94 1.00 4.06 -4.88
CA ASP A 94 0.77 3.75 -6.28
C ASP A 94 0.35 5.05 -6.96
N CYS A 95 1.33 5.71 -7.55
CA CYS A 95 1.11 7.02 -8.16
C CYS A 95 0.38 6.92 -9.51
N GLU A 96 0.41 5.77 -10.19
CA GLU A 96 -0.35 5.54 -11.42
C GLU A 96 -1.85 5.41 -11.15
N CYS A 97 -2.19 4.73 -10.06
CA CYS A 97 -3.57 4.44 -9.67
C CYS A 97 -4.13 5.41 -8.62
N ASP A 98 -3.36 6.45 -8.25
CA ASP A 98 -3.73 7.49 -7.30
C ASP A 98 -4.23 6.95 -5.95
N PHE A 99 -3.47 6.02 -5.35
CA PHE A 99 -3.75 5.54 -4.00
C PHE A 99 -2.49 5.37 -3.16
N VAL A 100 -2.68 5.28 -1.85
CA VAL A 100 -1.65 4.91 -0.90
C VAL A 100 -2.13 3.76 -0.01
N ILE A 101 -1.26 2.78 0.22
CA ILE A 101 -1.47 1.77 1.24
C ILE A 101 -0.65 2.15 2.46
N ILE A 102 -1.32 2.35 3.57
CA ILE A 102 -0.68 2.62 4.86
C ILE A 102 -0.57 1.31 5.64
N HIS A 103 0.63 0.98 6.05
CA HIS A 103 0.93 -0.22 6.82
C HIS A 103 1.42 0.13 8.22
N SER A 104 1.07 -0.72 9.18
CA SER A 104 1.54 -0.66 10.56
C SER A 104 2.03 -2.03 11.02
N LEU A 105 3.31 -2.15 11.31
CA LEU A 105 3.87 -3.36 11.91
C LEU A 105 3.49 -3.42 13.39
N HIS A 106 2.98 -4.56 13.83
CA HIS A 106 2.68 -4.84 15.24
C HIS A 106 3.90 -5.43 15.93
N ASP A 107 4.11 -5.09 17.21
CA ASP A 107 5.17 -5.67 18.04
C ASP A 107 4.74 -7.07 18.58
N ILE A 108 4.36 -7.96 17.66
CA ILE A 108 3.92 -9.33 17.97
C ILE A 108 4.66 -10.26 17.03
N PHE A 109 5.50 -11.10 17.61
CA PHE A 109 6.28 -12.12 16.91
C PHE A 109 5.96 -13.45 17.57
N ILE A 110 5.59 -14.44 16.79
CA ILE A 110 5.20 -15.77 17.25
C ILE A 110 6.03 -16.80 16.52
N ASP A 111 6.73 -17.62 17.28
CA ASP A 111 7.47 -18.76 16.77
C ASP A 111 6.54 -19.68 15.97
N LYS A 112 6.97 -20.14 14.80
CA LYS A 112 6.19 -21.00 13.91
C LYS A 112 5.81 -22.33 14.55
N ASP A 113 6.59 -22.78 15.53
CA ASP A 113 6.36 -24.05 16.23
C ASP A 113 5.40 -23.89 17.41
N ASP A 114 5.00 -22.65 17.80
CA ASP A 114 4.01 -22.40 18.84
C ASP A 114 2.58 -22.42 18.29
N GLY A 115 2.07 -23.62 17.99
CA GLY A 115 0.75 -23.82 17.40
C GLY A 115 -0.40 -23.25 18.22
N ASP A 116 -0.27 -23.22 19.56
CA ASP A 116 -1.27 -22.63 20.47
C ASP A 116 -1.36 -21.11 20.29
N LYS A 117 -0.23 -20.41 20.25
CA LYS A 117 -0.21 -18.97 20.01
C LYS A 117 -0.63 -18.62 18.59
N LEU A 118 -0.26 -19.44 17.60
CA LEU A 118 -0.71 -19.26 16.21
C LEU A 118 -2.23 -19.39 16.10
N THR A 119 -2.83 -20.36 16.75
CA THR A 119 -4.31 -20.50 16.78
C THR A 119 -4.97 -19.28 17.41
N ARG A 120 -4.41 -18.77 18.51
CA ARG A 120 -4.89 -17.54 19.16
C ARG A 120 -4.75 -16.33 18.24
N LEU A 121 -3.60 -16.21 17.55
CA LEU A 121 -3.36 -15.14 16.60
C LEU A 121 -4.40 -15.13 15.50
N ARG A 122 -4.67 -16.29 14.86
CA ARG A 122 -5.68 -16.42 13.81
C ARG A 122 -7.05 -15.92 14.27
N ASN A 123 -7.48 -16.35 15.46
CA ASN A 123 -8.75 -15.93 16.03
C ASN A 123 -8.77 -14.42 16.30
N ALA A 124 -7.70 -13.86 16.86
CA ALA A 124 -7.60 -12.44 17.18
C ALA A 124 -7.60 -11.58 15.90
N VAL A 125 -6.87 -11.98 14.87
CA VAL A 125 -6.84 -11.31 13.55
C VAL A 125 -8.23 -11.32 12.91
N ASN A 126 -8.92 -12.47 12.91
CA ASN A 126 -10.28 -12.57 12.38
C ASN A 126 -11.27 -11.63 13.10
N GLU A 127 -11.17 -11.50 14.43
CA GLU A 127 -12.02 -10.58 15.18
C GLU A 127 -11.70 -9.11 14.86
N ILE A 128 -10.42 -8.75 14.72
CA ILE A 128 -10.00 -7.40 14.36
C ILE A 128 -10.54 -7.01 12.98
N ASN A 129 -10.42 -7.88 11.99
CA ASN A 129 -10.89 -7.64 10.63
C ASN A 129 -12.41 -7.45 10.53
N LYS A 130 -13.18 -7.92 11.53
CA LYS A 130 -14.63 -7.66 11.61
C LYS A 130 -14.97 -6.28 12.19
N ILE A 131 -14.08 -5.70 12.99
CA ILE A 131 -14.37 -4.53 13.83
C ILE A 131 -13.63 -3.29 13.34
N CYS A 132 -12.36 -3.44 12.94
CA CYS A 132 -11.51 -2.35 12.51
C CYS A 132 -11.63 -2.14 11.00
N GLY A 133 -11.63 -0.88 10.56
CA GLY A 133 -11.62 -0.52 9.13
C GLY A 133 -10.23 -0.68 8.47
N VAL A 134 -9.46 -1.68 8.90
CA VAL A 134 -8.14 -2.03 8.36
C VAL A 134 -8.05 -3.52 8.14
N ASN A 135 -7.29 -3.92 7.14
CA ASN A 135 -6.98 -5.33 6.91
C ASN A 135 -5.77 -5.72 7.76
N THR A 136 -5.96 -6.66 8.68
CA THR A 136 -4.89 -7.20 9.53
C THR A 136 -4.57 -8.60 9.06
N ILE A 137 -3.30 -8.84 8.77
CA ILE A 137 -2.76 -10.13 8.34
C ILE A 137 -1.58 -10.52 9.22
N TYR A 138 -1.20 -11.79 9.16
CA TYR A 138 0.07 -12.28 9.69
C TYR A 138 0.83 -12.98 8.58
N GLU A 139 2.14 -12.76 8.55
CA GLU A 139 3.04 -13.30 7.55
C GLU A 139 4.19 -14.04 8.23
N GLU A 140 4.69 -15.08 7.58
CA GLU A 140 5.85 -15.84 8.03
C GLU A 140 7.13 -15.13 7.54
N TYR A 141 8.07 -14.92 8.47
CA TYR A 141 9.42 -14.54 8.14
C TYR A 141 10.26 -15.84 8.12
N GLU A 142 10.36 -16.43 6.92
CA GLU A 142 10.91 -17.77 6.72
C GLU A 142 12.34 -17.94 7.26
N GLU A 143 13.18 -16.91 7.07
CA GLU A 143 14.60 -16.95 7.47
C GLU A 143 14.79 -17.06 8.99
N GLU A 144 13.89 -16.47 9.77
CA GLU A 144 13.98 -16.45 11.22
C GLU A 144 12.93 -17.34 11.91
N GLY A 145 12.01 -17.93 11.15
CA GLY A 145 11.04 -18.92 11.63
C GLY A 145 9.98 -18.38 12.58
N TYR A 146 9.56 -17.14 12.39
CA TYR A 146 8.47 -16.55 13.17
C TYR A 146 7.40 -15.90 12.28
N PHE A 147 6.21 -15.73 12.84
CA PHE A 147 5.15 -14.91 12.26
C PHE A 147 5.15 -13.52 12.85
N PHE A 148 4.90 -12.52 12.01
CA PHE A 148 4.67 -11.14 12.39
C PHE A 148 3.31 -10.65 11.90
N VAL A 149 2.82 -9.54 12.44
CA VAL A 149 1.49 -9.03 12.15
C VAL A 149 1.56 -7.63 11.57
N ILE A 150 0.83 -7.41 10.49
CA ILE A 150 0.68 -6.13 9.80
C ILE A 150 -0.80 -5.75 9.76
N SER A 151 -1.12 -4.49 10.02
CA SER A 151 -2.41 -3.90 9.64
C SER A 151 -2.21 -2.90 8.52
N SER A 152 -3.05 -2.95 7.51
CA SER A 152 -3.00 -2.08 6.34
C SER A 152 -4.37 -1.51 5.99
N ALA A 153 -4.38 -0.33 5.38
CA ALA A 153 -5.55 0.26 4.76
C ALA A 153 -5.16 1.10 3.55
N THR A 154 -6.02 1.12 2.55
CA THR A 154 -5.83 1.87 1.31
C THR A 154 -6.66 3.16 1.35
N ILE A 155 -6.06 4.26 0.90
CA ILE A 155 -6.74 5.53 0.66
C ILE A 155 -6.62 5.82 -0.83
N PHE A 156 -7.77 5.97 -1.49
CA PHE A 156 -7.86 6.20 -2.93
C PHE A 156 -7.98 7.69 -3.27
N PHE A 157 -7.65 8.03 -4.51
CA PHE A 157 -7.83 9.36 -5.11
C PHE A 157 -7.14 10.48 -4.32
N ILE A 158 -5.88 10.27 -3.96
CA ILE A 158 -5.12 11.21 -3.12
C ILE A 158 -5.05 12.59 -3.75
N SER A 159 -4.85 12.67 -5.08
CA SER A 159 -4.66 13.90 -5.82
C SER A 159 -5.90 14.82 -5.79
N GLU A 160 -7.09 14.22 -5.79
CA GLU A 160 -8.37 14.93 -5.88
C GLU A 160 -9.18 14.90 -4.56
N ASN A 161 -8.68 14.20 -3.53
CA ASN A 161 -9.43 14.00 -2.29
C ASN A 161 -9.31 15.22 -1.35
N PRO A 162 -10.34 16.07 -1.23
CA PRO A 162 -10.29 17.23 -0.33
C PRO A 162 -10.21 16.81 1.15
N ASN A 163 -10.57 15.57 1.47
CA ASN A 163 -10.57 15.01 2.82
C ASN A 163 -9.37 14.14 3.10
N PHE A 164 -8.39 14.03 2.19
CA PHE A 164 -7.25 13.13 2.31
C PHE A 164 -6.56 13.20 3.69
N GLU A 165 -6.34 14.40 4.20
CA GLU A 165 -5.71 14.59 5.52
C GLU A 165 -6.54 13.99 6.65
N SER A 166 -7.86 14.08 6.57
CA SER A 166 -8.78 13.49 7.56
C SER A 166 -8.79 11.96 7.47
N GLU A 167 -8.86 11.41 6.26
CA GLU A 167 -8.83 9.98 6.01
C GLU A 167 -7.50 9.36 6.40
N PHE A 168 -6.39 10.02 6.07
CA PHE A 168 -5.06 9.62 6.53
C PHE A 168 -4.99 9.52 8.06
N ASN A 169 -5.54 10.52 8.76
CA ASN A 169 -5.59 10.48 10.22
C ASN A 169 -6.46 9.34 10.76
N MET A 170 -7.65 9.14 10.19
CA MET A 170 -8.53 8.02 10.59
C MET A 170 -7.86 6.68 10.35
N THR A 171 -7.17 6.52 9.22
CA THR A 171 -6.41 5.30 8.89
C THR A 171 -5.32 5.02 9.93
N LEU A 172 -4.52 6.02 10.30
CA LEU A 172 -3.51 5.87 11.35
C LEU A 172 -4.12 5.47 12.70
N GLN A 173 -5.25 6.07 13.08
CA GLN A 173 -5.97 5.73 14.33
C GLN A 173 -6.55 4.32 14.28
N SER A 174 -7.10 3.90 13.13
CA SER A 174 -7.61 2.54 12.94
C SER A 174 -6.52 1.48 13.06
N CYS A 175 -5.34 1.71 12.47
CA CYS A 175 -4.18 0.84 12.65
C CYS A 175 -3.72 0.76 14.11
N LEU A 176 -3.69 1.88 14.83
CA LEU A 176 -3.35 1.90 16.26
C LEU A 176 -4.39 1.14 17.09
N THR A 177 -5.68 1.32 16.80
CA THR A 177 -6.78 0.63 17.45
C THR A 177 -6.69 -0.89 17.23
N ALA A 178 -6.45 -1.32 15.99
CA ALA A 178 -6.26 -2.72 15.63
C ALA A 178 -5.10 -3.34 16.44
N ARG A 179 -3.99 -2.61 16.55
CA ARG A 179 -2.81 -3.02 17.33
C ARG A 179 -3.13 -3.21 18.82
N ASP A 180 -3.84 -2.24 19.43
CA ASP A 180 -4.18 -2.32 20.84
C ASP A 180 -5.21 -3.42 21.13
N LEU A 181 -6.16 -3.60 20.22
CA LEU A 181 -7.14 -4.67 20.28
C LEU A 181 -6.47 -6.04 20.16
N LEU A 182 -5.53 -6.21 19.22
CA LEU A 182 -4.78 -7.44 19.05
C LEU A 182 -4.06 -7.84 20.34
N LYS A 183 -3.35 -6.90 20.98
CA LYS A 183 -2.67 -7.13 22.25
C LYS A 183 -3.62 -7.57 23.36
N ARG A 184 -4.83 -6.98 23.42
CA ARG A 184 -5.85 -7.35 24.40
C ARG A 184 -6.42 -8.73 24.14
N LEU A 185 -6.72 -9.07 22.90
CA LEU A 185 -7.26 -10.37 22.51
C LEU A 185 -6.25 -11.50 22.81
N MET A 186 -4.99 -11.30 22.45
CA MET A 186 -3.93 -12.26 22.74
C MET A 186 -3.76 -12.53 24.25
N LYS A 187 -3.89 -11.49 25.10
CA LYS A 187 -3.83 -11.63 26.56
C LYS A 187 -5.07 -12.31 27.15
N ARG A 188 -6.28 -12.00 26.68
CA ARG A 188 -7.54 -12.56 27.24
C ARG A 188 -7.64 -14.06 27.05
N ILE A 189 -7.14 -14.58 25.94
CA ILE A 189 -7.18 -16.00 25.65
C ILE A 189 -6.25 -16.79 26.59
N HIS A 190 -5.15 -16.19 27.02
CA HIS A 190 -4.25 -16.78 28.01
C HIS A 190 -4.96 -16.99 29.37
N ASN A 191 -5.61 -15.95 29.88
CA ASN A 191 -6.28 -15.99 31.20
C ASN A 191 -7.52 -16.89 31.26
N LYS A 192 -8.09 -17.30 30.14
CA LYS A 192 -9.26 -18.20 30.12
C LYS A 192 -8.85 -19.67 30.28
N ARG A 193 -7.71 -20.06 29.76
CA ARG A 193 -7.18 -21.42 29.84
C ARG A 193 -6.69 -21.72 31.25
N ASP A 194 -5.97 -20.79 31.87
CA ASP A 194 -5.48 -20.90 33.27
C ASP A 194 -6.61 -21.04 34.32
N ARG A 195 -7.88 -20.71 33.94
CA ARG A 195 -9.06 -20.90 34.81
C ARG A 195 -9.82 -22.20 34.56
N LEU A 196 -9.51 -22.92 33.49
CA LEU A 196 -10.16 -24.20 33.12
C LEU A 196 -9.29 -25.38 33.54
N ASP A 197 -7.98 -25.15 33.72
CA ASP A 197 -7.00 -26.18 34.09
C ASP A 197 -6.64 -26.15 35.56
N GLY A 198 -7.30 -25.31 36.37
CA GLY A 198 -7.19 -25.23 37.86
C GLY A 198 -8.52 -25.51 38.52
#